data_c8fae07ad2b2a6538609f61989488af7
#
_entry.id   c8fae07ad2b2a6538609f61989488af7
#
_cell.length_a   1.000
_cell.length_b   1.000
_cell.length_c   1.000
_cell.angle_alpha   90.00
_cell.angle_beta   90.00
_cell.angle_gamma   90.00
#
_symmetry.space_group_name_H-M   'P 1'
#
loop_
_entity.id
_entity.type
_entity.pdbx_description
1 polymer ?
#
loop_
_entity_poly.entity_id
_entity_poly.type
_entity_poly.pdbx_seq_one_letter_code
_entity_poly.pdbx_strand_id
1 'polypeptide(L)'
;VLSMAYLKLNKTNEALKTLELAQRNTKDKDNKARLLYIKGQLYEKQNKIDSAKITFNQITSFKRKITRNIFINAKVKTLLYSEFLNSKKEFLKLIKNEENKPYLDKIYYNYSKLLFSVDSIAMGKSFLNKSIKENSTDKKLKSKAYTKFSELNFNDSNFLMAGRYLDSTLQVLDKKSKEFWYYERQKKGIQNVVDLEENLILYDSLIRLSSYDKKKLEEVLKSISLENQEQPDKSSPNETRQDRAFKKTNFYFYNEKIVTFGIESFKSVWGNRERSTYWRSEKSLSQNNVADDNLVKEENNNEVVSENETQFLKLYKDIPFSEFKKDSINNLIALSKLELAELYTLKYKNYKLGETILTKYLSKNSNLSRVTKAKYLLYKLYRIQNNKKYIEIKEDIIASDSLSRFAKILLKDPDLLMDENKSLALRDSLAKMFNDQDFEKIIKSVDLNIDVVEKEGLKVDLELLRAQSYGRLEGIEKYTELLKEISKKYSDNKKAVDLKKTVSMISRKWKKPGSLKASKDFKLIFIVSNTDFNKSELSKINRKISAELNNNRVSFDVYNYQNKFLVIHDFESKEKAEDAALKIAIKNPELRLKNNFVALSSQYKNILIYKTLDLN
;
A
#
# COMPACT_ATOMS: atom_id res chain seq x y z
N VAL A 1 -21.19 -31.96 20.25
CA VAL A 1 -20.06 -31.31 20.95
C VAL A 1 -18.74 -32.03 20.65
N LEU A 2 -18.62 -33.34 20.88
CA LEU A 2 -17.37 -34.12 20.74
C LEU A 2 -16.80 -34.06 19.29
N SER A 3 -17.64 -34.19 18.25
CA SER A 3 -17.20 -34.08 16.87
C SER A 3 -16.62 -32.70 16.54
N MET A 4 -17.18 -31.61 17.12
CA MET A 4 -16.64 -30.27 16.95
C MET A 4 -15.27 -30.09 17.65
N ALA A 5 -15.07 -30.72 18.81
CA ALA A 5 -13.78 -30.73 19.48
C ALA A 5 -12.71 -31.44 18.63
N TYR A 6 -13.03 -32.60 18.05
CA TYR A 6 -12.13 -33.29 17.12
C TYR A 6 -11.82 -32.47 15.87
N LEU A 7 -12.79 -31.71 15.32
CA LEU A 7 -12.55 -30.82 14.19
C LEU A 7 -11.60 -29.67 14.54
N LYS A 8 -11.72 -29.10 15.74
CA LYS A 8 -10.76 -28.07 16.20
C LYS A 8 -9.34 -28.61 16.35
N LEU A 9 -9.22 -29.88 16.70
CA LEU A 9 -7.94 -30.59 16.80
C LEU A 9 -7.44 -31.17 15.46
N ASN A 10 -8.10 -30.85 14.35
CA ASN A 10 -7.84 -31.40 13.01
C ASN A 10 -7.94 -32.95 12.90
N LYS A 11 -8.58 -33.61 13.85
CA LYS A 11 -8.82 -35.05 13.86
C LYS A 11 -10.11 -35.40 13.11
N THR A 12 -10.03 -35.31 11.76
CA THR A 12 -11.23 -35.41 10.89
C THR A 12 -11.84 -36.80 10.90
N ASN A 13 -11.04 -37.88 11.01
CA ASN A 13 -11.54 -39.25 11.02
C ASN A 13 -12.32 -39.57 12.29
N GLU A 14 -11.83 -39.12 13.44
CA GLU A 14 -12.50 -39.26 14.73
C GLU A 14 -13.81 -38.42 14.77
N ALA A 15 -13.78 -37.25 14.15
CA ALA A 15 -15.00 -36.45 13.98
C ALA A 15 -16.06 -37.16 13.12
N LEU A 16 -15.65 -37.84 12.05
CA LEU A 16 -16.57 -38.64 11.21
C LEU A 16 -17.18 -39.82 11.99
N LYS A 17 -16.38 -40.57 12.75
CA LYS A 17 -16.87 -41.68 13.59
C LYS A 17 -17.89 -41.19 14.63
N THR A 18 -17.60 -40.07 15.30
CA THR A 18 -18.53 -39.50 16.29
C THR A 18 -19.81 -38.96 15.68
N LEU A 19 -19.77 -38.43 14.46
CA LEU A 19 -20.94 -38.00 13.69
C LEU A 19 -21.81 -39.22 13.30
N GLU A 20 -21.21 -40.35 12.95
CA GLU A 20 -21.95 -41.58 12.61
C GLU A 20 -22.69 -42.13 13.84
N LEU A 21 -22.05 -42.17 14.99
CA LEU A 21 -22.70 -42.55 16.24
C LEU A 21 -23.85 -41.61 16.59
N ALA A 22 -23.65 -40.29 16.46
CA ALA A 22 -24.69 -39.29 16.69
C ALA A 22 -25.88 -39.48 15.73
N GLN A 23 -25.61 -39.74 14.44
CA GLN A 23 -26.62 -39.98 13.42
C GLN A 23 -27.46 -41.22 13.70
N ARG A 24 -26.86 -42.30 14.18
CA ARG A 24 -27.61 -43.55 14.52
C ARG A 24 -28.54 -43.30 15.70
N ASN A 25 -28.12 -42.52 16.68
CA ASN A 25 -28.91 -42.27 17.90
C ASN A 25 -29.92 -41.11 17.78
N THR A 26 -29.93 -40.37 16.66
CA THR A 26 -30.81 -39.23 16.45
C THR A 26 -32.10 -39.68 15.74
N LYS A 27 -33.25 -39.55 16.42
CA LYS A 27 -34.61 -39.88 15.85
C LYS A 27 -35.18 -38.75 15.02
N ASP A 28 -34.94 -37.50 15.42
CA ASP A 28 -35.39 -36.31 14.68
C ASP A 28 -34.68 -36.17 13.32
N LYS A 29 -35.53 -36.06 12.27
CA LYS A 29 -35.02 -36.01 10.87
C LYS A 29 -34.29 -34.74 10.54
N ASP A 30 -34.67 -33.61 11.14
CA ASP A 30 -34.00 -32.33 10.88
C ASP A 30 -32.59 -32.33 11.47
N ASN A 31 -32.43 -32.79 12.72
CA ASN A 31 -31.15 -32.95 13.35
C ASN A 31 -30.26 -34.00 12.64
N LYS A 32 -30.90 -35.12 12.20
CA LYS A 32 -30.18 -36.13 11.41
C LYS A 32 -29.66 -35.57 10.08
N ALA A 33 -30.47 -34.75 9.40
CA ALA A 33 -30.07 -34.06 8.17
C ALA A 33 -28.88 -33.07 8.40
N ARG A 34 -28.92 -32.35 9.53
CA ARG A 34 -27.77 -31.44 9.91
C ARG A 34 -26.47 -32.22 10.13
N LEU A 35 -26.54 -33.35 10.84
CA LEU A 35 -25.36 -34.21 11.07
C LEU A 35 -24.83 -34.77 9.74
N LEU A 36 -25.72 -35.26 8.86
CA LEU A 36 -25.34 -35.70 7.51
C LEU A 36 -24.74 -34.57 6.68
N TYR A 37 -25.26 -33.34 6.79
CA TYR A 37 -24.73 -32.21 6.06
C TYR A 37 -23.28 -31.90 6.48
N ILE A 38 -23.01 -31.88 7.77
CA ILE A 38 -21.64 -31.73 8.31
C ILE A 38 -20.74 -32.88 7.83
N LYS A 39 -21.23 -34.13 7.86
CA LYS A 39 -20.50 -35.30 7.35
C LYS A 39 -20.17 -35.16 5.87
N GLY A 40 -21.10 -34.72 5.05
CA GLY A 40 -20.88 -34.44 3.63
C GLY A 40 -19.81 -33.37 3.40
N GLN A 41 -19.82 -32.28 4.20
CA GLN A 41 -18.79 -31.24 4.14
C GLN A 41 -17.40 -31.74 4.55
N LEU A 42 -17.32 -32.69 5.47
CA LEU A 42 -16.04 -33.30 5.85
C LEU A 42 -15.49 -34.20 4.75
N TYR A 43 -16.34 -34.94 4.04
CA TYR A 43 -15.93 -35.68 2.85
C TYR A 43 -15.46 -34.77 1.73
N GLU A 44 -16.13 -33.63 1.50
CA GLU A 44 -15.64 -32.58 0.58
C GLU A 44 -14.22 -32.10 0.97
N LYS A 45 -14.01 -31.82 2.26
CA LYS A 45 -12.70 -31.39 2.76
C LYS A 45 -11.59 -32.45 2.59
N GLN A 46 -11.96 -33.74 2.62
CA GLN A 46 -11.07 -34.87 2.34
C GLN A 46 -10.95 -35.20 0.85
N ASN A 47 -11.57 -34.41 -0.02
CA ASN A 47 -11.65 -34.65 -1.48
C ASN A 47 -12.32 -35.98 -1.87
N LYS A 48 -13.16 -36.55 -0.98
CA LYS A 48 -13.97 -37.77 -1.21
C LYS A 48 -15.33 -37.37 -1.79
N ILE A 49 -15.33 -36.97 -3.06
CA ILE A 49 -16.50 -36.35 -3.71
C ILE A 49 -17.68 -37.31 -3.81
N ASP A 50 -17.46 -38.58 -4.16
CA ASP A 50 -18.54 -39.58 -4.26
C ASP A 50 -19.22 -39.83 -2.90
N SER A 51 -18.44 -39.95 -1.84
CA SER A 51 -18.98 -40.10 -0.48
C SER A 51 -19.76 -38.85 -0.04
N ALA A 52 -19.29 -37.66 -0.39
CA ALA A 52 -19.98 -36.41 -0.15
C ALA A 52 -21.32 -36.36 -0.91
N LYS A 53 -21.32 -36.71 -2.21
CA LYS A 53 -22.53 -36.78 -3.05
C LYS A 53 -23.56 -37.74 -2.49
N ILE A 54 -23.16 -38.96 -2.12
CA ILE A 54 -24.05 -39.96 -1.52
C ILE A 54 -24.64 -39.42 -0.23
N THR A 55 -23.82 -38.80 0.64
CA THR A 55 -24.27 -38.25 1.91
C THR A 55 -25.25 -37.10 1.74
N PHE A 56 -25.01 -36.18 0.80
CA PHE A 56 -25.98 -35.10 0.49
C PHE A 56 -27.28 -35.63 -0.14
N ASN A 57 -27.17 -36.67 -0.96
CA ASN A 57 -28.36 -37.29 -1.56
C ASN A 57 -29.26 -38.00 -0.52
N GLN A 58 -28.67 -38.59 0.52
CA GLN A 58 -29.43 -39.12 1.65
C GLN A 58 -30.28 -38.04 2.33
N ILE A 59 -29.78 -36.78 2.43
CA ILE A 59 -30.55 -35.67 2.99
C ILE A 59 -31.74 -35.34 2.07
N THR A 60 -31.56 -35.32 0.76
CA THR A 60 -32.62 -35.00 -0.18
C THR A 60 -33.73 -36.04 -0.20
N SER A 61 -33.44 -37.28 0.21
CA SER A 61 -34.46 -38.34 0.33
C SER A 61 -35.50 -38.07 1.44
N PHE A 62 -35.16 -37.22 2.43
CA PHE A 62 -36.13 -36.86 3.49
C PHE A 62 -37.24 -35.93 3.00
N LYS A 63 -37.08 -35.32 1.82
CA LYS A 63 -38.10 -34.46 1.16
C LYS A 63 -38.65 -33.37 2.11
N ARG A 64 -39.96 -33.31 2.30
CA ARG A 64 -40.66 -32.35 3.18
C ARG A 64 -40.55 -32.62 4.68
N LYS A 65 -39.86 -33.71 5.09
CA LYS A 65 -39.70 -34.07 6.51
C LYS A 65 -38.55 -33.33 7.20
N ILE A 66 -37.92 -32.39 6.51
CA ILE A 66 -36.83 -31.54 6.99
C ILE A 66 -37.04 -30.10 6.56
N THR A 67 -36.40 -29.15 7.25
CA THR A 67 -36.48 -27.74 6.90
C THR A 67 -36.03 -27.49 5.46
N ARG A 68 -36.76 -26.63 4.75
CA ARG A 68 -36.50 -26.34 3.33
C ARG A 68 -35.07 -25.85 3.08
N ASN A 69 -34.53 -25.05 4.00
CA ASN A 69 -33.15 -24.56 3.91
C ASN A 69 -32.13 -25.71 3.85
N ILE A 70 -32.26 -26.72 4.72
CA ILE A 70 -31.34 -27.88 4.72
C ILE A 70 -31.48 -28.68 3.44
N PHE A 71 -32.74 -28.89 3.00
CA PHE A 71 -33.04 -29.58 1.75
C PHE A 71 -32.36 -28.88 0.56
N ILE A 72 -32.55 -27.57 0.40
CA ILE A 72 -31.95 -26.80 -0.70
C ILE A 72 -30.42 -26.84 -0.65
N ASN A 73 -29.82 -26.64 0.53
CA ASN A 73 -28.39 -26.71 0.67
C ASN A 73 -27.81 -28.08 0.28
N ALA A 74 -28.46 -29.18 0.65
CA ALA A 74 -28.06 -30.52 0.26
C ALA A 74 -28.31 -30.80 -1.23
N LYS A 75 -29.45 -30.38 -1.76
CA LYS A 75 -29.81 -30.58 -3.18
C LYS A 75 -28.84 -29.85 -4.12
N VAL A 76 -28.50 -28.59 -3.84
CA VAL A 76 -27.55 -27.85 -4.68
C VAL A 76 -26.14 -28.48 -4.62
N LYS A 77 -25.72 -29.02 -3.47
CA LYS A 77 -24.46 -29.76 -3.35
C LYS A 77 -24.46 -31.06 -4.17
N THR A 78 -25.53 -31.84 -4.08
CA THR A 78 -25.67 -33.06 -4.89
C THR A 78 -25.60 -32.74 -6.38
N LEU A 79 -26.26 -31.64 -6.82
CA LEU A 79 -26.27 -31.24 -8.22
C LEU A 79 -24.89 -30.78 -8.74
N LEU A 80 -24.08 -30.14 -7.88
CA LEU A 80 -22.70 -29.74 -8.26
C LEU A 80 -21.80 -30.94 -8.56
N TYR A 81 -22.10 -32.11 -7.99
CA TYR A 81 -21.34 -33.36 -8.19
C TYR A 81 -22.02 -34.35 -9.12
N SER A 82 -23.04 -33.92 -9.84
CA SER A 82 -23.78 -34.74 -10.79
C SER A 82 -23.48 -34.30 -12.22
N GLU A 83 -23.87 -35.13 -13.18
CA GLU A 83 -23.73 -34.84 -14.61
C GLU A 83 -24.40 -33.49 -14.97
N PHE A 84 -23.72 -32.69 -15.80
CA PHE A 84 -24.11 -31.32 -16.11
C PHE A 84 -25.53 -31.18 -16.66
N LEU A 85 -25.89 -31.99 -17.66
CA LEU A 85 -27.20 -31.89 -18.31
C LEU A 85 -28.38 -32.16 -17.36
N ASN A 86 -28.23 -33.17 -16.49
CA ASN A 86 -29.20 -33.49 -15.47
C ASN A 86 -29.26 -32.40 -14.40
N SER A 87 -28.11 -31.91 -13.97
CA SER A 87 -28.01 -30.84 -12.98
C SER A 87 -28.63 -29.55 -13.49
N LYS A 88 -28.38 -29.16 -14.75
CA LYS A 88 -28.99 -27.99 -15.39
C LYS A 88 -30.51 -28.03 -15.34
N LYS A 89 -31.12 -29.18 -15.75
CA LYS A 89 -32.57 -29.36 -15.72
C LYS A 89 -33.12 -29.22 -14.30
N GLU A 90 -32.47 -29.82 -13.32
CA GLU A 90 -32.87 -29.76 -11.91
C GLU A 90 -32.71 -28.38 -11.31
N PHE A 91 -31.60 -27.65 -11.58
CA PHE A 91 -31.47 -26.26 -11.15
C PHE A 91 -32.57 -25.36 -11.71
N LEU A 92 -32.95 -25.52 -12.98
CA LEU A 92 -34.07 -24.76 -13.57
C LEU A 92 -35.39 -25.08 -12.92
N LYS A 93 -35.65 -26.36 -12.53
CA LYS A 93 -36.84 -26.73 -11.73
C LYS A 93 -36.81 -26.09 -10.34
N LEU A 94 -35.63 -26.07 -9.67
CA LEU A 94 -35.52 -25.42 -8.37
C LEU A 94 -35.81 -23.92 -8.45
N ILE A 95 -35.36 -23.25 -9.50
CA ILE A 95 -35.61 -21.82 -9.73
C ILE A 95 -37.07 -21.51 -9.97
N LYS A 96 -37.79 -22.38 -10.71
CA LYS A 96 -39.22 -22.19 -11.02
C LYS A 96 -40.17 -22.50 -9.86
N ASN A 97 -39.69 -23.20 -8.82
CA ASN A 97 -40.55 -23.59 -7.71
C ASN A 97 -40.73 -22.43 -6.72
N GLU A 98 -41.95 -21.97 -6.54
CA GLU A 98 -42.33 -20.86 -5.65
C GLU A 98 -41.89 -21.07 -4.19
N GLU A 99 -41.90 -22.31 -3.67
CA GLU A 99 -41.43 -22.64 -2.33
C GLU A 99 -39.94 -22.28 -2.12
N ASN A 100 -39.19 -22.09 -3.19
CA ASN A 100 -37.75 -21.80 -3.15
C ASN A 100 -37.43 -20.31 -3.25
N LYS A 101 -38.40 -19.42 -3.41
CA LYS A 101 -38.21 -17.97 -3.49
C LYS A 101 -37.25 -17.44 -2.41
N PRO A 102 -37.41 -17.81 -1.12
CA PRO A 102 -36.49 -17.32 -0.05
C PRO A 102 -35.03 -17.82 -0.17
N TYR A 103 -34.76 -18.74 -1.08
CA TYR A 103 -33.45 -19.41 -1.24
C TYR A 103 -32.88 -19.24 -2.65
N LEU A 104 -33.45 -18.37 -3.47
CA LEU A 104 -33.02 -18.14 -4.85
C LEU A 104 -31.57 -17.62 -4.90
N ASP A 105 -31.16 -16.82 -3.94
CA ASP A 105 -29.78 -16.36 -3.78
C ASP A 105 -28.77 -17.53 -3.78
N LYS A 106 -29.05 -18.57 -2.98
CA LYS A 106 -28.22 -19.78 -2.87
C LYS A 106 -28.28 -20.64 -4.12
N ILE A 107 -29.47 -20.77 -4.70
CA ILE A 107 -29.68 -21.57 -5.91
C ILE A 107 -28.96 -20.93 -7.09
N TYR A 108 -29.08 -19.61 -7.30
CA TYR A 108 -28.38 -18.88 -8.35
C TYR A 108 -26.85 -18.92 -8.17
N TYR A 109 -26.36 -18.74 -6.95
CA TYR A 109 -24.94 -18.84 -6.65
C TYR A 109 -24.37 -20.22 -7.01
N ASN A 110 -25.03 -21.30 -6.61
CA ASN A 110 -24.54 -22.65 -6.90
C ASN A 110 -24.74 -23.03 -8.36
N TYR A 111 -25.79 -22.54 -9.02
CA TYR A 111 -25.95 -22.73 -10.46
C TYR A 111 -24.87 -21.97 -11.25
N SER A 112 -24.50 -20.77 -10.84
CA SER A 112 -23.36 -20.06 -11.44
C SER A 112 -22.06 -20.85 -11.31
N LYS A 113 -21.81 -21.50 -10.16
CA LYS A 113 -20.64 -22.39 -9.98
C LYS A 113 -20.63 -23.56 -10.95
N LEU A 114 -21.78 -24.21 -11.17
CA LEU A 114 -21.92 -25.28 -12.15
C LEU A 114 -21.63 -24.76 -13.57
N LEU A 115 -22.10 -23.57 -13.91
CA LEU A 115 -21.85 -22.96 -15.23
C LEU A 115 -20.36 -22.61 -15.43
N PHE A 116 -19.69 -22.12 -14.40
CA PHE A 116 -18.24 -21.85 -14.45
C PHE A 116 -17.42 -23.15 -14.60
N SER A 117 -17.86 -24.28 -14.05
CA SER A 117 -17.14 -25.56 -14.20
C SER A 117 -17.18 -26.14 -15.61
N VAL A 118 -18.05 -25.62 -16.49
CA VAL A 118 -18.16 -26.00 -17.90
C VAL A 118 -17.85 -24.82 -18.83
N ASP A 119 -17.03 -23.87 -18.36
CA ASP A 119 -16.57 -22.67 -19.09
C ASP A 119 -17.69 -21.79 -19.68
N SER A 120 -18.93 -21.94 -19.19
CA SER A 120 -20.06 -21.08 -19.57
C SER A 120 -20.01 -19.74 -18.79
N ILE A 121 -18.95 -18.95 -19.05
CA ILE A 121 -18.61 -17.76 -18.25
C ILE A 121 -19.71 -16.71 -18.29
N ALA A 122 -20.25 -16.37 -19.47
CA ALA A 122 -21.28 -15.33 -19.62
C ALA A 122 -22.56 -15.66 -18.84
N MET A 123 -23.06 -16.90 -18.98
CA MET A 123 -24.23 -17.35 -18.22
C MET A 123 -23.93 -17.44 -16.72
N GLY A 124 -22.74 -17.92 -16.36
CA GLY A 124 -22.28 -17.96 -14.96
C GLY A 124 -22.28 -16.57 -14.31
N LYS A 125 -21.72 -15.56 -14.98
CA LYS A 125 -21.77 -14.16 -14.54
C LYS A 125 -23.21 -13.63 -14.39
N SER A 126 -24.11 -13.98 -15.33
CA SER A 126 -25.53 -13.58 -15.26
C SER A 126 -26.22 -14.14 -14.01
N PHE A 127 -26.09 -15.44 -13.75
CA PHE A 127 -26.70 -16.06 -12.57
C PHE A 127 -26.02 -15.63 -11.25
N LEU A 128 -24.73 -15.38 -11.25
CA LEU A 128 -24.04 -14.81 -10.10
C LEU A 128 -24.57 -13.41 -9.76
N ASN A 129 -24.83 -12.59 -10.79
CA ASN A 129 -25.44 -11.27 -10.61
C ASN A 129 -26.88 -11.37 -10.07
N LYS A 130 -27.68 -12.34 -10.55
CA LYS A 130 -29.01 -12.62 -9.98
C LYS A 130 -28.92 -12.97 -8.50
N SER A 131 -27.93 -13.79 -8.09
CA SER A 131 -27.71 -14.12 -6.67
C SER A 131 -27.43 -12.89 -5.79
N ILE A 132 -26.68 -11.90 -6.31
CA ILE A 132 -26.39 -10.65 -5.57
C ILE A 132 -27.64 -9.75 -5.48
N LYS A 133 -28.43 -9.70 -6.56
CA LYS A 133 -29.66 -8.87 -6.63
C LYS A 133 -30.79 -9.36 -5.74
N GLU A 134 -30.81 -10.66 -5.43
CA GLU A 134 -31.74 -11.18 -4.45
C GLU A 134 -31.49 -10.55 -3.08
N ASN A 135 -32.57 -10.22 -2.38
CA ASN A 135 -32.53 -9.52 -1.10
C ASN A 135 -32.08 -10.45 0.04
N SER A 136 -30.89 -11.02 -0.10
CA SER A 136 -30.35 -12.01 0.82
C SER A 136 -29.82 -11.36 2.09
N THR A 137 -30.22 -11.92 3.23
CA THR A 137 -29.64 -11.62 4.55
C THR A 137 -28.32 -12.37 4.79
N ASP A 138 -27.96 -13.31 3.91
CA ASP A 138 -26.72 -14.12 4.03
C ASP A 138 -25.50 -13.34 3.55
N LYS A 139 -24.92 -12.56 4.47
CA LYS A 139 -23.70 -11.77 4.22
C LYS A 139 -22.54 -12.63 3.69
N LYS A 140 -22.39 -13.88 4.17
CA LYS A 140 -21.33 -14.79 3.70
C LYS A 140 -21.52 -15.22 2.25
N LEU A 141 -22.73 -15.48 1.83
CA LEU A 141 -23.03 -15.84 0.45
C LEU A 141 -22.76 -14.64 -0.47
N LYS A 142 -23.22 -13.46 -0.05
CA LYS A 142 -23.02 -12.22 -0.80
C LYS A 142 -21.55 -11.87 -0.96
N SER A 143 -20.74 -12.00 0.11
CA SER A 143 -19.29 -11.81 0.02
C SER A 143 -18.61 -12.78 -0.94
N LYS A 144 -18.99 -14.07 -0.92
CA LYS A 144 -18.48 -15.08 -1.87
C LYS A 144 -18.83 -14.75 -3.33
N ALA A 145 -20.01 -14.20 -3.58
CA ALA A 145 -20.41 -13.80 -4.92
C ALA A 145 -19.58 -12.61 -5.42
N TYR A 146 -19.39 -11.57 -4.60
CA TYR A 146 -18.52 -10.44 -4.93
C TYR A 146 -17.08 -10.87 -5.13
N THR A 147 -16.54 -11.73 -4.26
CA THR A 147 -15.20 -12.29 -4.41
C THR A 147 -15.05 -13.02 -5.75
N LYS A 148 -16.05 -13.82 -6.15
CA LYS A 148 -15.99 -14.52 -7.44
C LYS A 148 -15.99 -13.55 -8.62
N PHE A 149 -16.75 -12.45 -8.57
CA PHE A 149 -16.65 -11.39 -9.57
C PHE A 149 -15.28 -10.71 -9.57
N SER A 150 -14.69 -10.48 -8.40
CA SER A 150 -13.33 -9.94 -8.30
C SER A 150 -12.31 -10.86 -8.97
N GLU A 151 -12.35 -12.17 -8.67
CA GLU A 151 -11.45 -13.17 -9.30
C GLU A 151 -11.60 -13.20 -10.84
N LEU A 152 -12.84 -13.20 -11.34
CA LEU A 152 -13.09 -13.22 -12.78
C LEU A 152 -12.55 -11.96 -13.45
N ASN A 153 -12.78 -10.77 -12.87
CA ASN A 153 -12.25 -9.53 -13.42
C ASN A 153 -10.72 -9.45 -13.30
N PHE A 154 -10.14 -9.97 -12.22
CA PHE A 154 -8.70 -10.05 -12.07
C PHE A 154 -8.06 -10.92 -13.15
N ASN A 155 -8.64 -12.09 -13.44
CA ASN A 155 -8.17 -13.00 -14.52
C ASN A 155 -8.34 -12.38 -15.91
N ASP A 156 -9.41 -11.60 -16.11
CA ASP A 156 -9.65 -10.82 -17.33
C ASP A 156 -8.76 -9.55 -17.39
N SER A 157 -7.87 -9.34 -16.39
CA SER A 157 -7.02 -8.16 -16.23
C SER A 157 -7.79 -6.83 -16.13
N ASN A 158 -9.04 -6.87 -15.74
CA ASN A 158 -9.84 -5.70 -15.41
C ASN A 158 -9.68 -5.39 -13.91
N PHE A 159 -8.55 -4.80 -13.55
CA PHE A 159 -8.16 -4.60 -12.15
C PHE A 159 -9.03 -3.56 -11.45
N LEU A 160 -9.52 -2.57 -12.17
CA LEU A 160 -10.45 -1.57 -11.65
C LEU A 160 -11.73 -2.24 -11.12
N MET A 161 -12.37 -3.08 -11.96
CA MET A 161 -13.59 -3.78 -11.55
C MET A 161 -13.30 -4.84 -10.48
N ALA A 162 -12.14 -5.51 -10.55
CA ALA A 162 -11.70 -6.43 -9.50
C ALA A 162 -11.59 -5.71 -8.14
N GLY A 163 -11.01 -4.52 -8.10
CA GLY A 163 -10.90 -3.66 -6.92
C GLY A 163 -12.27 -3.26 -6.36
N ARG A 164 -13.17 -2.80 -7.21
CA ARG A 164 -14.55 -2.42 -6.81
C ARG A 164 -15.34 -3.59 -6.21
N TYR A 165 -15.17 -4.80 -6.76
CA TYR A 165 -15.78 -6.00 -6.17
C TYR A 165 -15.13 -6.42 -4.86
N LEU A 166 -13.81 -6.20 -4.66
CA LEU A 166 -13.18 -6.38 -3.36
C LEU A 166 -13.70 -5.37 -2.33
N ASP A 167 -13.94 -4.12 -2.72
CA ASP A 167 -14.58 -3.15 -1.84
C ASP A 167 -15.98 -3.59 -1.40
N SER A 168 -16.79 -4.05 -2.36
CA SER A 168 -18.11 -4.62 -2.06
C SER A 168 -18.01 -5.85 -1.14
N THR A 169 -16.98 -6.68 -1.30
CA THR A 169 -16.70 -7.82 -0.41
C THR A 169 -16.39 -7.35 1.01
N LEU A 170 -15.50 -6.35 1.16
CA LEU A 170 -15.07 -5.82 2.45
C LEU A 170 -16.21 -5.11 3.20
N GLN A 171 -17.13 -4.43 2.49
CA GLN A 171 -18.30 -3.79 3.09
C GLN A 171 -19.27 -4.79 3.74
N VAL A 172 -19.34 -6.01 3.22
CA VAL A 172 -20.26 -7.04 3.70
C VAL A 172 -19.65 -7.88 4.83
N LEU A 173 -18.32 -8.03 4.87
CA LEU A 173 -17.61 -8.84 5.85
C LEU A 173 -17.44 -8.12 7.19
N ASP A 174 -17.42 -8.91 8.26
CA ASP A 174 -17.05 -8.41 9.59
C ASP A 174 -15.54 -8.05 9.62
N LYS A 175 -15.22 -6.83 10.02
CA LYS A 175 -13.85 -6.30 10.14
C LYS A 175 -12.95 -7.13 11.07
N LYS A 176 -13.54 -7.89 12.00
CA LYS A 176 -12.81 -8.78 12.91
C LYS A 176 -12.55 -10.17 12.33
N SER A 177 -13.12 -10.50 11.17
CA SER A 177 -12.98 -11.82 10.55
C SER A 177 -11.62 -12.00 9.87
N LYS A 178 -11.11 -13.23 9.82
CA LYS A 178 -9.89 -13.57 9.07
C LYS A 178 -10.05 -13.35 7.57
N GLU A 179 -11.25 -13.58 7.05
CA GLU A 179 -11.62 -13.35 5.66
C GLU A 179 -11.49 -11.87 5.28
N PHE A 180 -11.92 -10.94 6.15
CA PHE A 180 -11.77 -9.51 5.92
C PHE A 180 -10.30 -9.14 5.70
N TRP A 181 -9.42 -9.54 6.61
CA TRP A 181 -7.97 -9.25 6.52
C TRP A 181 -7.29 -9.89 5.32
N TYR A 182 -7.79 -11.05 4.87
CA TYR A 182 -7.31 -11.70 3.66
C TYR A 182 -7.63 -10.87 2.41
N TYR A 183 -8.89 -10.46 2.23
CA TYR A 183 -9.31 -9.67 1.07
C TYR A 183 -8.81 -8.24 1.11
N GLU A 184 -8.63 -7.65 2.29
CA GLU A 184 -7.98 -6.34 2.44
C GLU A 184 -6.53 -6.37 1.91
N ARG A 185 -5.78 -7.43 2.21
CA ARG A 185 -4.43 -7.60 1.65
C ARG A 185 -4.43 -7.77 0.13
N GLN A 186 -5.39 -8.53 -0.41
CA GLN A 186 -5.54 -8.65 -1.86
C GLN A 186 -5.84 -7.29 -2.49
N LYS A 187 -6.77 -6.51 -1.92
CA LYS A 187 -7.08 -5.16 -2.39
C LYS A 187 -5.83 -4.27 -2.39
N LYS A 188 -5.09 -4.22 -1.27
CA LYS A 188 -3.82 -3.48 -1.19
C LYS A 188 -2.82 -3.91 -2.27
N GLY A 189 -2.81 -5.19 -2.64
CA GLY A 189 -1.93 -5.73 -3.69
C GLY A 189 -2.21 -5.17 -5.09
N ILE A 190 -3.46 -4.80 -5.38
CA ILE A 190 -3.87 -4.24 -6.69
C ILE A 190 -4.15 -2.73 -6.64
N GLN A 191 -4.07 -2.10 -5.46
CA GLN A 191 -4.49 -0.72 -5.27
C GLN A 191 -3.77 0.26 -6.20
N ASN A 192 -2.46 0.09 -6.39
CA ASN A 192 -1.69 0.97 -7.27
C ASN A 192 -2.21 0.98 -8.72
N VAL A 193 -2.65 -0.17 -9.23
CA VAL A 193 -3.22 -0.24 -10.60
C VAL A 193 -4.61 0.39 -10.63
N VAL A 194 -5.42 0.12 -9.61
CA VAL A 194 -6.77 0.70 -9.50
C VAL A 194 -6.69 2.21 -9.45
N ASP A 195 -5.80 2.77 -8.62
CA ASP A 195 -5.60 4.22 -8.50
C ASP A 195 -5.15 4.85 -9.83
N LEU A 196 -4.24 4.19 -10.55
CA LEU A 196 -3.78 4.68 -11.85
C LEU A 196 -4.88 4.61 -12.92
N GLU A 197 -5.67 3.54 -12.96
CA GLU A 197 -6.80 3.41 -13.89
C GLU A 197 -7.91 4.43 -13.58
N GLU A 198 -8.25 4.65 -12.31
CA GLU A 198 -9.22 5.67 -11.89
C GLU A 198 -8.74 7.07 -12.23
N ASN A 199 -7.48 7.38 -11.96
CA ASN A 199 -6.88 8.67 -12.33
C ASN A 199 -6.91 8.89 -13.84
N LEU A 200 -6.62 7.88 -14.67
CA LEU A 200 -6.69 7.99 -16.12
C LEU A 200 -8.11 8.29 -16.60
N ILE A 201 -9.12 7.61 -16.05
CA ILE A 201 -10.53 7.87 -16.38
C ILE A 201 -10.91 9.31 -15.99
N LEU A 202 -10.46 9.77 -14.83
CA LEU A 202 -10.71 11.14 -14.36
C LEU A 202 -10.04 12.16 -15.30
N TYR A 203 -8.76 12.00 -15.60
CA TYR A 203 -8.02 12.93 -16.45
C TYR A 203 -8.56 12.97 -17.89
N ASP A 204 -8.85 11.81 -18.48
CA ASP A 204 -9.48 11.75 -19.81
C ASP A 204 -10.87 12.41 -19.81
N SER A 205 -11.63 12.30 -18.71
CA SER A 205 -12.92 12.98 -18.56
C SER A 205 -12.76 14.50 -18.45
N LEU A 206 -11.78 14.98 -17.66
CA LEU A 206 -11.49 16.41 -17.51
C LEU A 206 -11.06 17.04 -18.85
N ILE A 207 -10.19 16.37 -19.61
CA ILE A 207 -9.79 16.84 -20.95
C ILE A 207 -11.00 16.87 -21.89
N ARG A 208 -11.87 15.86 -21.88
CA ARG A 208 -13.08 15.83 -22.68
C ARG A 208 -14.05 16.96 -22.32
N LEU A 209 -14.25 17.20 -21.01
CA LEU A 209 -15.12 18.29 -20.54
C LEU A 209 -14.57 19.66 -20.93
N SER A 210 -13.24 19.85 -20.94
CA SER A 210 -12.62 21.10 -21.36
C SER A 210 -12.78 21.42 -22.85
N SER A 211 -13.19 20.43 -23.66
CA SER A 211 -13.44 20.63 -25.12
C SER A 211 -14.90 20.97 -25.45
N TYR A 212 -15.80 20.93 -24.46
CA TYR A 212 -17.21 21.25 -24.67
C TYR A 212 -17.45 22.76 -24.66
N ASP A 213 -18.41 23.22 -25.45
CA ASP A 213 -18.93 24.57 -25.35
C ASP A 213 -19.65 24.80 -24.02
N LYS A 214 -19.82 26.06 -23.63
CA LYS A 214 -20.38 26.43 -22.33
C LYS A 214 -21.77 25.82 -22.08
N LYS A 215 -22.66 25.80 -23.08
CA LYS A 215 -24.02 25.25 -22.94
C LYS A 215 -24.00 23.75 -22.69
N LYS A 216 -23.26 23.01 -23.52
CA LYS A 216 -23.14 21.57 -23.41
C LYS A 216 -22.44 21.14 -22.10
N LEU A 217 -21.45 21.92 -21.66
CA LEU A 217 -20.77 21.70 -20.40
C LEU A 217 -21.73 21.83 -19.21
N GLU A 218 -22.55 22.89 -19.19
CA GLU A 218 -23.57 23.12 -18.16
C GLU A 218 -24.61 22.00 -18.11
N GLU A 219 -25.08 21.51 -19.26
CA GLU A 219 -26.01 20.39 -19.35
C GLU A 219 -25.40 19.11 -18.79
N VAL A 220 -24.18 18.78 -19.17
CA VAL A 220 -23.47 17.58 -18.69
C VAL A 220 -23.18 17.67 -17.19
N LEU A 221 -22.72 18.80 -16.69
CA LEU A 221 -22.46 18.98 -15.26
C LEU A 221 -23.76 18.94 -14.42
N LYS A 222 -24.88 19.50 -14.95
CA LYS A 222 -26.21 19.37 -14.32
C LYS A 222 -26.67 17.92 -14.29
N SER A 223 -26.51 17.17 -15.38
CA SER A 223 -26.89 15.74 -15.40
C SER A 223 -26.08 14.92 -14.40
N ILE A 224 -24.77 15.16 -14.28
CA ILE A 224 -23.91 14.49 -13.28
C ILE A 224 -24.33 14.85 -11.86
N SER A 225 -24.72 16.09 -11.59
CA SER A 225 -25.20 16.52 -10.28
C SER A 225 -26.55 15.88 -9.91
N LEU A 226 -27.44 15.68 -10.89
CA LEU A 226 -28.74 15.02 -10.71
C LEU A 226 -28.62 13.50 -10.52
N GLU A 227 -27.78 12.81 -11.32
CA GLU A 227 -27.52 11.36 -11.15
C GLU A 227 -26.95 11.01 -9.76
N ASN A 228 -26.17 11.93 -9.17
CA ASN A 228 -25.67 11.75 -7.80
C ASN A 228 -26.77 11.88 -6.73
N GLN A 229 -27.96 12.42 -7.06
CA GLN A 229 -29.12 12.55 -6.15
C GLN A 229 -30.12 11.40 -6.29
N GLU A 230 -30.22 10.76 -7.46
CA GLU A 230 -31.24 9.75 -7.75
C GLU A 230 -30.92 8.32 -7.30
N GLN A 231 -29.81 8.07 -6.61
CA GLN A 231 -29.62 6.77 -5.99
C GLN A 231 -30.36 6.70 -4.66
N PRO A 232 -31.58 6.12 -4.59
CA PRO A 232 -32.32 6.00 -3.34
C PRO A 232 -31.57 5.06 -2.41
N ASP A 233 -31.25 5.57 -1.25
CA ASP A 233 -30.62 4.88 -0.13
C ASP A 233 -31.55 3.77 0.38
N LYS A 234 -31.48 2.55 -0.16
CA LYS A 234 -32.11 1.38 0.42
C LYS A 234 -31.28 0.88 1.59
N SER A 235 -31.21 1.68 2.65
CA SER A 235 -30.61 1.29 3.90
C SER A 235 -31.64 0.70 4.87
N SER A 236 -31.26 -0.37 5.54
CA SER A 236 -32.00 -1.03 6.62
C SER A 236 -32.36 -0.08 7.78
N PRO A 237 -33.51 -0.28 8.46
CA PRO A 237 -34.02 0.66 9.47
C PRO A 237 -33.21 0.83 10.76
N ASN A 238 -32.10 0.14 10.94
CA ASN A 238 -31.34 0.06 12.21
C ASN A 238 -29.94 0.66 12.19
N GLU A 239 -29.62 1.56 11.26
CA GLU A 239 -28.31 2.25 11.27
C GLU A 239 -28.42 3.60 11.98
N THR A 240 -27.52 3.83 12.94
CA THR A 240 -27.42 5.10 13.66
C THR A 240 -27.02 6.25 12.71
N ARG A 241 -27.44 7.49 13.03
CA ARG A 241 -27.17 8.69 12.21
C ARG A 241 -25.69 8.89 11.87
N GLN A 242 -24.77 8.37 12.69
CA GLN A 242 -23.32 8.45 12.46
C GLN A 242 -22.83 7.52 11.37
N ASP A 243 -23.43 6.30 11.20
CA ASP A 243 -23.01 5.34 10.17
C ASP A 243 -23.44 5.74 8.76
N ARG A 244 -24.51 6.55 8.63
CA ARG A 244 -24.98 7.08 7.32
C ARG A 244 -24.03 8.14 6.74
N ALA A 245 -23.24 8.81 7.58
CA ALA A 245 -22.33 9.87 7.17
C ALA A 245 -21.11 9.36 6.38
N PHE A 246 -20.71 8.09 6.57
CA PHE A 246 -19.50 7.52 6.00
C PHE A 246 -19.68 6.79 4.67
N LYS A 247 -20.93 6.64 4.16
CA LYS A 247 -21.23 5.75 3.03
C LYS A 247 -21.29 6.40 1.65
N LYS A 248 -21.15 7.72 1.51
CA LYS A 248 -21.57 8.38 0.26
C LYS A 248 -20.52 8.69 -0.81
N THR A 249 -19.22 8.62 -0.57
CA THR A 249 -18.21 8.64 -1.64
C THR A 249 -16.88 8.10 -1.15
N ASN A 250 -16.21 7.28 -1.97
CA ASN A 250 -14.88 6.71 -1.65
C ASN A 250 -13.74 7.75 -1.79
N PHE A 251 -14.03 8.97 -2.21
CA PHE A 251 -13.03 10.01 -2.40
C PHE A 251 -13.18 11.10 -1.36
N TYR A 252 -12.17 11.27 -0.50
CA TYR A 252 -12.15 12.19 0.64
C TYR A 252 -12.63 13.61 0.30
N PHE A 253 -12.18 14.18 -0.82
CA PHE A 253 -12.50 15.55 -1.22
C PHE A 253 -13.92 15.75 -1.77
N TYR A 254 -14.62 14.67 -2.15
CA TYR A 254 -16.01 14.73 -2.63
C TYR A 254 -17.02 14.31 -1.56
N ASN A 255 -16.56 13.93 -0.37
CA ASN A 255 -17.42 13.66 0.76
C ASN A 255 -17.50 14.89 1.67
N GLU A 256 -18.49 15.72 1.43
CA GLU A 256 -18.70 16.99 2.14
C GLU A 256 -18.73 16.82 3.66
N LYS A 257 -19.27 15.71 4.16
CA LYS A 257 -19.33 15.41 5.61
C LYS A 257 -17.95 15.06 6.17
N ILE A 258 -17.09 14.37 5.41
CA ILE A 258 -15.72 14.08 5.85
C ILE A 258 -14.88 15.36 5.80
N VAL A 259 -15.09 16.20 4.79
CA VAL A 259 -14.42 17.50 4.67
C VAL A 259 -14.87 18.43 5.80
N THR A 260 -16.18 18.51 6.07
CA THR A 260 -16.74 19.34 7.16
C THR A 260 -16.26 18.84 8.52
N PHE A 261 -16.29 17.52 8.76
CA PHE A 261 -15.74 16.92 9.97
C PHE A 261 -14.23 17.18 10.10
N GLY A 262 -13.48 17.11 9.00
CA GLY A 262 -12.06 17.45 8.96
C GLY A 262 -11.81 18.93 9.28
N ILE A 263 -12.65 19.84 8.79
CA ILE A 263 -12.60 21.28 9.08
C ILE A 263 -12.96 21.54 10.54
N GLU A 264 -14.00 20.90 11.07
CA GLU A 264 -14.41 21.05 12.48
C GLU A 264 -13.37 20.47 13.43
N SER A 265 -12.83 19.28 13.13
CA SER A 265 -11.73 18.68 13.88
C SER A 265 -10.46 19.53 13.81
N PHE A 266 -10.16 20.12 12.64
CA PHE A 266 -9.05 21.07 12.51
C PHE A 266 -9.28 22.31 13.37
N LYS A 267 -10.49 22.91 13.33
CA LYS A 267 -10.83 24.10 14.13
C LYS A 267 -10.81 23.81 15.62
N SER A 268 -11.23 22.64 16.06
CA SER A 268 -11.20 22.26 17.48
C SER A 268 -9.80 22.10 18.04
N VAL A 269 -8.85 21.61 17.22
CA VAL A 269 -7.45 21.38 17.62
C VAL A 269 -6.57 22.62 17.42
N TRP A 270 -6.82 23.38 16.33
CA TRP A 270 -5.92 24.44 15.86
C TRP A 270 -6.53 25.84 15.85
N GLY A 271 -7.82 25.97 16.16
CA GLY A 271 -8.56 27.23 16.14
C GLY A 271 -8.87 27.71 14.71
N ASN A 272 -9.39 28.94 14.61
CA ASN A 272 -9.75 29.55 13.32
C ASN A 272 -8.50 30.14 12.67
N ARG A 273 -7.77 29.33 11.89
CA ARG A 273 -6.52 29.73 11.22
C ARG A 273 -6.72 29.90 9.74
N GLU A 274 -6.21 30.99 9.21
CA GLU A 274 -6.21 31.20 7.76
C GLU A 274 -5.22 30.30 7.03
N ARG A 275 -5.52 30.04 5.76
CA ARG A 275 -4.70 29.19 4.87
C ARG A 275 -3.42 29.92 4.47
N SER A 276 -2.38 29.83 5.28
CA SER A 276 -1.07 30.44 5.05
C SER A 276 0.05 29.40 5.09
N THR A 277 1.20 29.72 4.54
CA THR A 277 2.39 28.88 4.54
C THR A 277 2.88 28.54 5.96
N TYR A 278 2.48 29.35 6.95
CA TYR A 278 2.90 29.25 8.36
C TYR A 278 1.72 28.98 9.32
N TRP A 279 0.64 28.39 8.86
CA TRP A 279 -0.58 28.16 9.65
C TRP A 279 -0.37 27.41 10.98
N ARG A 280 0.76 26.68 11.14
CA ARG A 280 1.11 25.97 12.39
C ARG A 280 1.85 26.84 13.42
N SER A 281 2.21 28.08 13.10
CA SER A 281 2.95 28.94 14.02
C SER A 281 2.01 29.79 14.88
N GLU A 282 2.41 30.08 16.13
CA GLU A 282 1.64 30.95 17.03
C GLU A 282 1.40 32.37 16.51
N LYS A 283 2.29 32.85 15.61
CA LYS A 283 2.15 34.17 14.98
C LYS A 283 0.90 34.30 14.09
N SER A 284 0.28 33.20 13.67
CA SER A 284 -0.95 33.25 12.89
C SER A 284 -2.21 33.50 13.74
N LEU A 285 -2.11 33.45 15.06
CA LEU A 285 -3.18 33.74 16.01
C LEU A 285 -3.23 35.23 16.44
N SER A 286 -2.12 35.94 16.32
CA SER A 286 -1.98 37.30 16.81
C SER A 286 -2.33 38.41 15.81
N GLN A 287 -2.64 38.07 14.56
CA GLN A 287 -3.00 39.06 13.53
C GLN A 287 -4.49 39.44 13.46
N ASN A 288 -5.37 38.72 14.19
CA ASN A 288 -6.82 38.97 14.14
C ASN A 288 -7.36 39.75 15.35
N ASN A 289 -6.52 40.42 16.17
CA ASN A 289 -6.95 41.19 17.33
C ASN A 289 -6.50 42.65 17.32
N VAL A 290 -6.44 43.31 16.17
CA VAL A 290 -6.32 44.78 16.16
C VAL A 290 -7.22 45.36 15.10
N ALA A 291 -8.27 46.00 15.58
CA ALA A 291 -9.03 47.13 15.05
C ALA A 291 -9.51 47.04 13.57
N ASP A 292 -10.71 47.32 13.28
CA ASP A 292 -11.25 48.66 13.33
C ASP A 292 -12.78 48.66 13.24
N ASP A 293 -13.43 49.33 14.17
CA ASP A 293 -14.76 49.90 14.01
C ASP A 293 -14.68 50.94 12.89
N ASN A 294 -15.29 50.67 11.75
CA ASN A 294 -16.00 51.68 10.94
C ASN A 294 -16.71 51.06 9.75
N LEU A 295 -18.01 50.91 9.88
CA LEU A 295 -19.08 51.25 8.98
C LEU A 295 -18.81 51.15 7.45
N VAL A 296 -19.30 50.09 6.81
CA VAL A 296 -20.21 50.21 5.68
C VAL A 296 -21.24 49.08 5.76
N LYS A 297 -22.50 49.43 5.94
CA LYS A 297 -23.64 48.56 5.73
C LYS A 297 -23.72 48.28 4.23
N GLU A 298 -23.30 47.11 3.78
CA GLU A 298 -23.77 46.53 2.52
C GLU A 298 -24.80 45.47 2.83
N GLU A 299 -25.94 45.61 2.21
CA GLU A 299 -27.12 44.79 2.33
C GLU A 299 -26.76 43.33 2.04
N ASN A 300 -26.99 42.48 3.01
CA ASN A 300 -26.98 41.02 2.88
C ASN A 300 -28.16 40.59 1.98
N ASN A 301 -27.97 40.51 0.71
CA ASN A 301 -28.72 39.60 -0.12
C ASN A 301 -28.14 38.18 0.11
N ASN A 302 -28.60 37.53 1.17
CA ASN A 302 -28.47 36.08 1.32
C ASN A 302 -29.34 35.41 0.26
N GLU A 303 -28.86 35.35 -0.99
CA GLU A 303 -29.28 34.29 -1.89
C GLU A 303 -28.76 32.97 -1.29
N VAL A 304 -29.70 32.12 -0.88
CA VAL A 304 -29.44 30.72 -0.51
C VAL A 304 -28.94 30.04 -1.77
N VAL A 305 -27.62 30.07 -1.99
CA VAL A 305 -26.96 29.32 -3.07
C VAL A 305 -27.27 27.86 -2.83
N SER A 306 -28.03 27.24 -3.71
CA SER A 306 -28.47 25.85 -3.56
C SER A 306 -27.25 24.94 -3.48
N GLU A 307 -27.35 23.83 -2.70
CA GLU A 307 -26.25 22.83 -2.59
C GLU A 307 -25.75 22.37 -3.98
N ASN A 308 -26.63 22.45 -4.98
CA ASN A 308 -26.36 22.09 -6.37
C ASN A 308 -25.43 23.09 -7.07
N GLU A 309 -25.56 24.40 -6.80
CA GLU A 309 -24.69 25.43 -7.36
C GLU A 309 -23.28 25.35 -6.79
N THR A 310 -23.17 24.99 -5.51
CA THR A 310 -21.86 24.78 -4.88
C THR A 310 -21.12 23.56 -5.41
N GLN A 311 -21.81 22.45 -5.72
CA GLN A 311 -21.20 21.27 -6.36
C GLN A 311 -20.82 21.55 -7.82
N PHE A 312 -21.68 22.23 -8.55
CA PHE A 312 -21.41 22.66 -9.92
C PHE A 312 -20.15 23.53 -10.00
N LEU A 313 -20.02 24.53 -9.14
CA LEU A 313 -18.86 25.42 -9.09
C LEU A 313 -17.56 24.69 -8.74
N LYS A 314 -17.61 23.67 -7.87
CA LYS A 314 -16.44 22.84 -7.57
C LYS A 314 -15.98 22.03 -8.78
N LEU A 315 -16.89 21.32 -9.44
CA LEU A 315 -16.59 20.55 -10.65
C LEU A 315 -16.05 21.44 -11.78
N TYR A 316 -16.64 22.64 -11.94
CA TYR A 316 -16.21 23.60 -12.96
C TYR A 316 -14.77 24.11 -12.74
N LYS A 317 -14.34 24.29 -11.48
CA LYS A 317 -12.96 24.74 -11.13
C LYS A 317 -11.88 23.72 -11.49
N ASP A 318 -12.22 22.44 -11.49
CA ASP A 318 -11.27 21.35 -11.73
C ASP A 318 -11.05 21.12 -13.24
N ILE A 319 -11.90 21.70 -14.12
CA ILE A 319 -11.79 21.56 -15.56
C ILE A 319 -10.64 22.42 -16.10
N PRO A 320 -9.72 21.86 -16.90
CA PRO A 320 -8.55 22.58 -17.42
C PRO A 320 -8.91 23.41 -18.67
N PHE A 321 -9.37 24.64 -18.52
CA PHE A 321 -9.68 25.52 -19.65
C PHE A 321 -8.44 26.14 -20.29
N SER A 322 -7.37 26.40 -19.54
CA SER A 322 -6.13 26.95 -20.10
C SER A 322 -5.24 25.86 -20.69
N GLU A 323 -4.53 26.17 -21.79
CA GLU A 323 -3.59 25.24 -22.44
C GLU A 323 -2.53 24.73 -21.45
N PHE A 324 -2.00 25.60 -20.59
CA PHE A 324 -1.04 25.21 -19.55
C PHE A 324 -1.61 24.12 -18.59
N LYS A 325 -2.89 24.24 -18.20
CA LYS A 325 -3.55 23.21 -17.36
C LYS A 325 -3.81 21.92 -18.14
N LYS A 326 -4.19 22.03 -19.42
CA LYS A 326 -4.35 20.84 -20.30
C LYS A 326 -3.03 20.10 -20.48
N ASP A 327 -1.95 20.82 -20.74
CA ASP A 327 -0.62 20.23 -20.86
C ASP A 327 -0.17 19.55 -19.56
N SER A 328 -0.45 20.17 -18.43
CA SER A 328 -0.18 19.56 -17.11
C SER A 328 -0.94 18.23 -16.94
N ILE A 329 -2.23 18.19 -17.27
CA ILE A 329 -3.03 16.96 -17.19
C ILE A 329 -2.56 15.92 -18.23
N ASN A 330 -2.25 16.33 -19.46
CA ASN A 330 -1.70 15.46 -20.49
C ASN A 330 -0.36 14.82 -20.04
N ASN A 331 0.48 15.57 -19.34
CA ASN A 331 1.70 15.05 -18.73
C ASN A 331 1.40 14.01 -17.63
N LEU A 332 0.38 14.23 -16.80
CA LEU A 332 -0.06 13.25 -15.79
C LEU A 332 -0.62 11.98 -16.44
N ILE A 333 -1.41 12.11 -17.51
CA ILE A 333 -1.91 10.98 -18.31
C ILE A 333 -0.74 10.17 -18.86
N ALA A 334 0.28 10.85 -19.41
CA ALA A 334 1.45 10.19 -19.97
C ALA A 334 2.24 9.42 -18.91
N LEU A 335 2.46 10.03 -17.73
CA LEU A 335 3.13 9.36 -16.60
C LEU A 335 2.33 8.15 -16.09
N SER A 336 1.03 8.31 -15.86
CA SER A 336 0.17 7.23 -15.38
C SER A 336 0.11 6.07 -16.37
N LYS A 337 0.07 6.33 -17.68
CA LYS A 337 0.13 5.28 -18.73
C LYS A 337 1.45 4.53 -18.70
N LEU A 338 2.56 5.21 -18.50
CA LEU A 338 3.88 4.58 -18.44
C LEU A 338 4.03 3.70 -17.20
N GLU A 339 3.58 4.18 -16.02
CA GLU A 339 3.58 3.39 -14.79
C GLU A 339 2.64 2.18 -14.88
N LEU A 340 1.47 2.37 -15.49
CA LEU A 340 0.51 1.30 -15.70
C LEU A 340 1.08 0.21 -16.62
N ALA A 341 1.75 0.60 -17.73
CA ALA A 341 2.41 -0.34 -18.63
C ALA A 341 3.54 -1.11 -17.94
N GLU A 342 4.30 -0.46 -17.06
CA GLU A 342 5.32 -1.11 -16.23
C GLU A 342 4.71 -2.17 -15.32
N LEU A 343 3.62 -1.85 -14.61
CA LEU A 343 2.91 -2.79 -13.73
C LEU A 343 2.34 -3.98 -14.51
N TYR A 344 1.70 -3.74 -15.66
CA TYR A 344 1.16 -4.82 -16.49
C TYR A 344 2.26 -5.74 -17.03
N THR A 345 3.38 -5.18 -17.45
CA THR A 345 4.49 -5.96 -18.02
C THR A 345 5.23 -6.75 -16.93
N LEU A 346 5.64 -6.10 -15.84
CA LEU A 346 6.56 -6.70 -14.88
C LEU A 346 5.84 -7.42 -13.73
N LYS A 347 4.77 -6.85 -13.19
CA LYS A 347 4.09 -7.40 -12.02
C LYS A 347 2.98 -8.37 -12.39
N TYR A 348 2.10 -7.99 -13.32
CA TYR A 348 0.91 -8.77 -13.66
C TYR A 348 1.10 -9.68 -14.87
N LYS A 349 2.23 -9.56 -15.59
CA LYS A 349 2.60 -10.37 -16.77
C LYS A 349 1.52 -10.38 -17.86
N ASN A 350 0.72 -9.31 -17.94
CA ASN A 350 -0.23 -9.08 -19.02
C ASN A 350 0.47 -8.37 -20.18
N TYR A 351 1.26 -9.10 -20.93
CA TYR A 351 2.11 -8.57 -21.99
C TYR A 351 1.32 -7.92 -23.12
N LYS A 352 0.14 -8.46 -23.48
CA LYS A 352 -0.71 -7.91 -24.54
C LYS A 352 -1.20 -6.49 -24.18
N LEU A 353 -1.64 -6.29 -22.94
CA LEU A 353 -2.11 -4.98 -22.50
C LEU A 353 -0.95 -4.00 -22.33
N GLY A 354 0.18 -4.47 -21.76
CA GLY A 354 1.42 -3.70 -21.66
C GLY A 354 1.91 -3.22 -23.03
N GLU A 355 1.97 -4.09 -24.02
CA GLU A 355 2.36 -3.76 -25.41
C GLU A 355 1.43 -2.70 -26.01
N THR A 356 0.11 -2.89 -25.87
CA THR A 356 -0.90 -1.96 -26.40
C THR A 356 -0.74 -0.55 -25.82
N ILE A 357 -0.48 -0.43 -24.52
CA ILE A 357 -0.29 0.85 -23.85
C ILE A 357 1.02 1.48 -24.30
N LEU A 358 2.13 0.72 -24.34
CA LEU A 358 3.44 1.23 -24.74
C LEU A 358 3.49 1.69 -26.18
N THR A 359 2.90 0.95 -27.11
CA THR A 359 2.85 1.33 -28.53
C THR A 359 2.03 2.60 -28.75
N LYS A 360 0.85 2.72 -28.10
CA LYS A 360 0.06 3.96 -28.11
C LYS A 360 0.81 5.12 -27.42
N TYR A 361 1.59 4.84 -26.39
CA TYR A 361 2.40 5.87 -25.73
C TYR A 361 3.46 6.43 -26.65
N LEU A 362 4.20 5.55 -27.34
CA LEU A 362 5.27 5.93 -28.26
C LEU A 362 4.77 6.74 -29.46
N SER A 363 3.54 6.47 -29.94
CA SER A 363 2.96 7.22 -31.07
C SER A 363 2.51 8.66 -30.72
N LYS A 364 2.35 8.99 -29.42
CA LYS A 364 1.77 10.27 -28.99
C LYS A 364 2.73 11.18 -28.22
N ASN A 365 3.85 10.67 -27.74
CA ASN A 365 4.74 11.40 -26.85
C ASN A 365 6.12 11.61 -27.49
N SER A 366 6.66 12.82 -27.35
CA SER A 366 7.96 13.22 -27.88
C SER A 366 9.03 13.46 -26.82
N ASN A 367 8.70 13.36 -25.52
CA ASN A 367 9.69 13.54 -24.46
C ASN A 367 10.72 12.41 -24.46
N LEU A 368 11.96 12.72 -24.87
CA LEU A 368 13.02 11.74 -25.13
C LEU A 368 13.25 10.78 -23.97
N SER A 369 13.40 11.27 -22.75
CA SER A 369 13.69 10.42 -21.57
C SER A 369 12.56 9.43 -21.27
N ARG A 370 11.30 9.83 -21.41
CA ARG A 370 10.13 8.98 -21.18
C ARG A 370 9.91 7.99 -22.33
N VAL A 371 10.17 8.44 -23.57
CA VAL A 371 10.16 7.58 -24.77
C VAL A 371 11.21 6.48 -24.64
N THR A 372 12.42 6.81 -24.21
CA THR A 372 13.47 5.83 -23.96
C THR A 372 13.06 4.80 -22.88
N LYS A 373 12.42 5.25 -21.79
CA LYS A 373 11.85 4.33 -20.77
C LYS A 373 10.76 3.42 -21.37
N ALA A 374 9.86 3.97 -22.17
CA ALA A 374 8.81 3.17 -22.82
C ALA A 374 9.38 2.13 -23.80
N LYS A 375 10.35 2.52 -24.62
CA LYS A 375 11.10 1.60 -25.50
C LYS A 375 11.78 0.49 -24.68
N TYR A 376 12.42 0.83 -23.58
CA TYR A 376 13.07 -0.15 -22.72
C TYR A 376 12.09 -1.16 -22.09
N LEU A 377 10.91 -0.71 -21.65
CA LEU A 377 9.84 -1.61 -21.16
C LEU A 377 9.35 -2.53 -22.28
N LEU A 378 9.24 -2.02 -23.51
CA LEU A 378 8.85 -2.80 -24.68
C LEU A 378 9.94 -3.81 -25.07
N TYR A 379 11.22 -3.42 -25.00
CA TYR A 379 12.37 -4.34 -25.14
C TYR A 379 12.27 -5.50 -24.14
N LYS A 380 12.03 -5.22 -22.86
CA LYS A 380 11.88 -6.27 -21.83
C LYS A 380 10.69 -7.18 -22.12
N LEU A 381 9.56 -6.62 -22.52
CA LEU A 381 8.37 -7.38 -22.87
C LEU A 381 8.65 -8.37 -24.00
N TYR A 382 9.25 -7.91 -25.10
CA TYR A 382 9.56 -8.76 -26.24
C TYR A 382 10.66 -9.79 -25.92
N ARG A 383 11.63 -9.44 -25.09
CA ARG A 383 12.65 -10.37 -24.62
C ARG A 383 12.05 -11.51 -23.79
N ILE A 384 11.13 -11.20 -22.85
CA ILE A 384 10.42 -12.22 -22.06
C ILE A 384 9.59 -13.16 -22.95
N GLN A 385 9.03 -12.63 -24.03
CA GLN A 385 8.25 -13.41 -25.00
C GLN A 385 9.10 -14.12 -26.07
N ASN A 386 10.43 -14.02 -26.03
CA ASN A 386 11.36 -14.49 -27.07
C ASN A 386 11.03 -13.95 -28.48
N ASN A 387 10.44 -12.75 -28.56
CA ASN A 387 10.10 -12.11 -29.83
C ASN A 387 11.29 -11.30 -30.36
N LYS A 388 11.81 -11.61 -31.54
CA LYS A 388 13.03 -11.02 -32.17
C LYS A 388 13.00 -9.50 -32.26
N LYS A 389 11.85 -8.84 -32.18
CA LYS A 389 11.71 -7.38 -32.13
C LYS A 389 12.49 -6.72 -30.99
N TYR A 390 12.88 -7.46 -29.93
CA TYR A 390 13.70 -6.90 -28.87
C TYR A 390 15.05 -6.40 -29.37
N ILE A 391 15.61 -7.00 -30.46
CA ILE A 391 16.90 -6.60 -31.04
C ILE A 391 16.77 -5.22 -31.67
N GLU A 392 15.77 -5.01 -32.52
CA GLU A 392 15.50 -3.73 -33.19
C GLU A 392 15.31 -2.59 -32.18
N ILE A 393 14.55 -2.84 -31.11
CA ILE A 393 14.31 -1.84 -30.06
C ILE A 393 15.58 -1.56 -29.26
N LYS A 394 16.43 -2.58 -29.02
CA LYS A 394 17.73 -2.40 -28.36
C LYS A 394 18.61 -1.43 -29.16
N GLU A 395 18.72 -1.68 -30.46
CA GLU A 395 19.51 -0.86 -31.37
C GLU A 395 18.96 0.56 -31.47
N ASP A 396 17.64 0.71 -31.54
CA ASP A 396 16.96 2.00 -31.56
C ASP A 396 17.20 2.82 -30.27
N ILE A 397 17.17 2.19 -29.09
CA ILE A 397 17.50 2.86 -27.82
C ILE A 397 18.95 3.35 -27.81
N ILE A 398 19.88 2.50 -28.25
CA ILE A 398 21.31 2.83 -28.27
C ILE A 398 21.61 3.96 -29.25
N ALA A 399 20.95 3.96 -30.41
CA ALA A 399 21.11 4.98 -31.43
C ALA A 399 20.45 6.32 -31.04
N SER A 400 19.23 6.30 -30.50
CA SER A 400 18.47 7.50 -30.20
C SER A 400 18.88 8.23 -28.92
N ASP A 401 19.40 7.50 -27.90
CA ASP A 401 19.71 8.06 -26.59
C ASP A 401 20.87 7.28 -25.92
N SER A 402 22.05 7.33 -26.56
CA SER A 402 23.25 6.58 -26.14
C SER A 402 23.74 6.92 -24.73
N LEU A 403 23.45 8.15 -24.26
CA LEU A 403 23.84 8.62 -22.91
C LEU A 403 22.85 8.22 -21.84
N SER A 404 21.66 7.74 -22.22
CA SER A 404 20.65 7.32 -21.26
C SER A 404 21.14 6.15 -20.41
N ARG A 405 20.58 6.05 -19.22
CA ARG A 405 20.82 4.89 -18.35
C ARG A 405 20.39 3.58 -19.01
N PHE A 406 19.34 3.61 -19.82
CA PHE A 406 18.81 2.42 -20.49
C PHE A 406 19.75 1.92 -21.59
N ALA A 407 20.33 2.83 -22.38
CA ALA A 407 21.35 2.48 -23.36
C ALA A 407 22.60 1.91 -22.69
N LYS A 408 23.07 2.52 -21.59
CA LYS A 408 24.21 2.01 -20.80
C LYS A 408 23.95 0.62 -20.22
N ILE A 409 22.72 0.34 -19.78
CA ILE A 409 22.30 -0.98 -19.30
C ILE A 409 22.32 -2.00 -20.44
N LEU A 410 21.84 -1.63 -21.63
CA LEU A 410 21.76 -2.50 -22.79
C LEU A 410 23.12 -2.77 -23.45
N LEU A 411 24.08 -1.87 -23.27
CA LEU A 411 25.48 -2.04 -23.68
C LEU A 411 26.27 -2.94 -22.70
N LYS A 412 25.99 -2.86 -21.42
CA LYS A 412 26.45 -3.83 -20.43
C LYS A 412 25.53 -5.04 -20.52
N ASP A 413 26.07 -6.26 -20.45
CA ASP A 413 25.28 -7.49 -20.61
C ASP A 413 23.93 -7.43 -19.86
N PRO A 414 22.79 -7.55 -20.55
CA PRO A 414 21.47 -7.47 -19.94
C PRO A 414 21.18 -8.54 -18.87
N ASP A 415 21.96 -9.64 -18.85
CA ASP A 415 21.84 -10.72 -17.88
C ASP A 415 22.44 -10.38 -16.51
N LEU A 416 23.23 -9.28 -16.43
CA LEU A 416 23.74 -8.72 -15.18
C LEU A 416 22.73 -7.86 -14.43
N LEU A 417 21.57 -7.57 -15.01
CA LEU A 417 20.53 -6.79 -14.32
C LEU A 417 19.98 -7.53 -13.11
N MET A 418 19.99 -6.88 -11.97
CA MET A 418 19.34 -7.38 -10.79
C MET A 418 17.82 -7.29 -10.94
N ASP A 419 17.12 -8.40 -10.81
CA ASP A 419 15.68 -8.41 -10.65
C ASP A 419 15.24 -7.65 -9.39
N GLU A 420 13.93 -7.38 -9.27
CA GLU A 420 13.40 -6.63 -8.13
C GLU A 420 13.72 -7.32 -6.80
N ASN A 421 13.65 -8.66 -6.74
CA ASN A 421 13.89 -9.41 -5.50
C ASN A 421 15.35 -9.33 -5.06
N LYS A 422 16.30 -9.46 -5.99
CA LYS A 422 17.73 -9.29 -5.69
C LYS A 422 18.06 -7.86 -5.28
N SER A 423 17.44 -6.88 -5.92
CA SER A 423 17.61 -5.46 -5.59
C SER A 423 17.04 -5.11 -4.22
N LEU A 424 15.89 -5.69 -3.83
CA LEU A 424 15.30 -5.57 -2.50
C LEU A 424 16.20 -6.24 -1.45
N ALA A 425 16.68 -7.44 -1.72
CA ALA A 425 17.60 -8.15 -0.83
C ALA A 425 18.91 -7.37 -0.61
N LEU A 426 19.45 -6.75 -1.67
CA LEU A 426 20.61 -5.85 -1.57
C LEU A 426 20.30 -4.66 -0.66
N ARG A 427 19.20 -3.94 -0.89
CA ARG A 427 18.77 -2.80 -0.06
C ARG A 427 18.64 -3.20 1.41
N ASP A 428 17.97 -4.32 1.70
CA ASP A 428 17.75 -4.78 3.07
C ASP A 428 19.06 -5.22 3.75
N SER A 429 19.98 -5.81 2.98
CA SER A 429 21.33 -6.13 3.45
C SER A 429 22.12 -4.86 3.79
N LEU A 430 22.07 -3.84 2.92
CA LEU A 430 22.73 -2.56 3.17
C LEU A 430 22.12 -1.77 4.33
N ALA A 431 20.79 -1.83 4.51
CA ALA A 431 20.14 -1.25 5.68
C ALA A 431 20.60 -1.93 6.99
N LYS A 432 20.86 -3.24 6.96
CA LYS A 432 21.45 -3.96 8.09
C LYS A 432 22.89 -3.51 8.38
N MET A 433 23.71 -3.38 7.31
CA MET A 433 25.08 -2.83 7.44
C MET A 433 25.07 -1.40 7.97
N PHE A 434 24.05 -0.59 7.66
CA PHE A 434 23.91 0.76 8.20
C PHE A 434 23.69 0.76 9.72
N ASN A 435 22.85 -0.15 10.22
CA ASN A 435 22.65 -0.35 11.65
C ASN A 435 23.93 -0.87 12.34
N ASP A 436 24.72 -1.65 11.61
CA ASP A 436 26.03 -2.16 12.05
C ASP A 436 27.16 -1.13 11.93
N GLN A 437 26.85 0.07 11.44
CA GLN A 437 27.80 1.18 11.18
C GLN A 437 28.92 0.86 10.17
N ASP A 438 28.70 -0.07 9.23
CA ASP A 438 29.66 -0.44 8.17
C ASP A 438 29.53 0.53 6.95
N PHE A 439 29.63 1.83 7.17
CA PHE A 439 29.31 2.88 6.19
C PHE A 439 30.17 2.82 4.91
N GLU A 440 31.45 2.54 5.03
CA GLU A 440 32.35 2.42 3.86
C GLU A 440 31.94 1.25 2.94
N LYS A 441 31.53 0.12 3.54
CA LYS A 441 31.09 -1.04 2.76
C LYS A 441 29.80 -0.73 2.00
N ILE A 442 28.91 0.05 2.61
CA ILE A 442 27.67 0.51 1.96
C ILE A 442 28.01 1.36 0.74
N ILE A 443 28.89 2.37 0.89
CA ILE A 443 29.30 3.24 -0.20
C ILE A 443 29.86 2.41 -1.35
N LYS A 444 30.85 1.57 -1.09
CA LYS A 444 31.46 0.69 -2.11
C LYS A 444 30.45 -0.24 -2.76
N SER A 445 29.53 -0.83 -1.97
CA SER A 445 28.53 -1.74 -2.50
C SER A 445 27.50 -1.02 -3.38
N VAL A 446 27.09 0.20 -3.01
CA VAL A 446 26.16 1.00 -3.84
C VAL A 446 26.85 1.41 -5.13
N ASP A 447 28.09 1.92 -5.08
CA ASP A 447 28.83 2.32 -6.27
C ASP A 447 29.02 1.17 -7.27
N LEU A 448 29.24 -0.06 -6.78
CA LEU A 448 29.37 -1.25 -7.63
C LEU A 448 28.05 -1.70 -8.26
N ASN A 449 26.93 -1.54 -7.56
CA ASN A 449 25.67 -2.18 -7.93
C ASN A 449 24.59 -1.20 -8.45
N ILE A 450 24.74 0.10 -8.28
CA ILE A 450 23.70 1.10 -8.61
C ILE A 450 23.28 1.05 -10.08
N ASP A 451 24.19 0.77 -10.98
CA ASP A 451 23.94 0.72 -12.42
C ASP A 451 23.11 -0.52 -12.83
N VAL A 452 23.30 -1.64 -12.12
CA VAL A 452 22.62 -2.92 -12.42
C VAL A 452 21.27 -3.07 -11.73
N VAL A 453 20.92 -2.20 -10.78
CA VAL A 453 19.57 -2.12 -10.21
C VAL A 453 18.64 -1.50 -11.24
N GLU A 454 17.55 -2.19 -11.55
CA GLU A 454 16.65 -1.74 -12.60
C GLU A 454 15.65 -0.69 -12.12
N LYS A 455 14.97 -0.96 -10.99
CA LYS A 455 13.86 -0.15 -10.48
C LYS A 455 14.35 1.18 -9.91
N GLU A 456 13.89 2.30 -10.49
CA GLU A 456 14.30 3.64 -10.09
C GLU A 456 14.05 3.96 -8.62
N GLY A 457 12.90 3.55 -8.08
CA GLY A 457 12.60 3.74 -6.66
C GLY A 457 13.61 3.05 -5.74
N LEU A 458 14.14 1.88 -6.13
CA LEU A 458 15.19 1.19 -5.39
C LEU A 458 16.55 1.86 -5.57
N LYS A 459 16.83 2.43 -6.76
CA LYS A 459 18.04 3.28 -6.94
C LYS A 459 18.04 4.47 -5.99
N VAL A 460 16.90 5.15 -5.88
CA VAL A 460 16.76 6.28 -4.94
C VAL A 460 16.99 5.82 -3.50
N ASP A 461 16.44 4.67 -3.09
CA ASP A 461 16.65 4.11 -1.74
C ASP A 461 18.12 3.78 -1.49
N LEU A 462 18.84 3.21 -2.46
CA LEU A 462 20.28 2.92 -2.36
C LEU A 462 21.13 4.19 -2.32
N GLU A 463 20.83 5.17 -3.18
CA GLU A 463 21.50 6.46 -3.17
C GLU A 463 21.29 7.21 -1.84
N LEU A 464 20.11 7.09 -1.24
CA LEU A 464 19.83 7.65 0.08
C LEU A 464 20.67 6.96 1.17
N LEU A 465 20.78 5.63 1.16
CA LEU A 465 21.66 4.91 2.09
C LEU A 465 23.12 5.31 1.92
N ARG A 466 23.56 5.50 0.66
CA ARG A 466 24.90 6.01 0.35
C ARG A 466 25.11 7.42 0.90
N ALA A 467 24.17 8.33 0.63
CA ALA A 467 24.23 9.70 1.13
C ALA A 467 24.23 9.76 2.66
N GLN A 468 23.40 8.95 3.32
CA GLN A 468 23.39 8.83 4.78
C GLN A 468 24.72 8.31 5.32
N SER A 469 25.34 7.35 4.64
CA SER A 469 26.66 6.80 5.00
C SER A 469 27.76 7.86 4.88
N TYR A 470 27.77 8.64 3.79
CA TYR A 470 28.66 9.80 3.66
C TYR A 470 28.41 10.83 4.77
N GLY A 471 27.15 11.12 5.09
CA GLY A 471 26.81 12.02 6.19
C GLY A 471 27.32 11.54 7.56
N ARG A 472 27.40 10.22 7.76
CA ARG A 472 27.99 9.63 8.98
C ARG A 472 29.50 9.72 9.00
N LEU A 473 30.19 9.70 7.85
CA LEU A 473 31.62 9.76 7.74
C LEU A 473 32.15 11.19 7.58
N GLU A 474 31.49 12.04 6.79
CA GLU A 474 31.96 13.35 6.36
C GLU A 474 31.12 14.53 6.88
N GLY A 475 29.96 14.25 7.48
CA GLY A 475 29.11 15.26 8.13
C GLY A 475 27.93 15.76 7.30
N ILE A 476 27.29 16.79 7.87
CA ILE A 476 25.97 17.28 7.39
C ILE A 476 26.07 17.99 6.03
N GLU A 477 27.20 18.65 5.74
CA GLU A 477 27.37 19.37 4.49
C GLU A 477 27.39 18.42 3.30
N LYS A 478 28.22 17.36 3.37
CA LYS A 478 28.30 16.32 2.34
C LYS A 478 26.96 15.60 2.17
N TYR A 479 26.28 15.29 3.27
CA TYR A 479 24.94 14.70 3.22
C TYR A 479 23.95 15.60 2.46
N THR A 480 23.94 16.90 2.77
CA THR A 480 23.04 17.87 2.14
C THR A 480 23.33 18.06 0.66
N GLU A 481 24.62 18.07 0.26
CA GLU A 481 25.06 18.11 -1.12
C GLU A 481 24.49 16.90 -1.91
N LEU A 482 24.73 15.69 -1.41
CA LEU A 482 24.26 14.46 -2.04
C LEU A 482 22.73 14.37 -2.13
N LEU A 483 21.99 14.86 -1.13
CA LEU A 483 20.53 14.95 -1.21
C LEU A 483 20.06 15.87 -2.34
N LYS A 484 20.75 16.99 -2.58
CA LYS A 484 20.47 17.89 -3.71
C LYS A 484 20.73 17.20 -5.04
N GLU A 485 21.84 16.47 -5.15
CA GLU A 485 22.18 15.70 -6.35
C GLU A 485 21.13 14.62 -6.65
N ILE A 486 20.74 13.82 -5.65
CA ILE A 486 19.69 12.80 -5.79
C ILE A 486 18.38 13.44 -6.25
N SER A 487 17.96 14.54 -5.63
CA SER A 487 16.73 15.25 -5.98
C SER A 487 16.75 15.82 -7.41
N LYS A 488 17.93 16.21 -7.93
CA LYS A 488 18.10 16.66 -9.31
C LYS A 488 18.15 15.49 -10.29
N LYS A 489 18.86 14.41 -9.92
CA LYS A 489 19.07 13.23 -10.76
C LYS A 489 17.78 12.43 -11.01
N TYR A 490 16.90 12.38 -10.02
CA TYR A 490 15.64 11.62 -10.03
C TYR A 490 14.43 12.55 -9.89
N SER A 491 14.36 13.58 -10.72
CA SER A 491 13.32 14.64 -10.66
C SER A 491 11.89 14.12 -10.79
N ASP A 492 11.69 13.00 -11.46
CA ASP A 492 10.38 12.38 -11.70
C ASP A 492 9.96 11.40 -10.57
N ASN A 493 10.84 11.16 -9.61
CA ASN A 493 10.57 10.25 -8.50
C ASN A 493 10.05 11.01 -7.28
N LYS A 494 8.86 10.67 -6.79
CA LYS A 494 8.21 11.33 -5.66
C LYS A 494 9.09 11.42 -4.41
N LYS A 495 9.81 10.34 -4.06
CA LYS A 495 10.74 10.34 -2.91
C LYS A 495 11.86 11.35 -3.10
N ALA A 496 12.44 11.40 -4.30
CA ALA A 496 13.52 12.34 -4.61
C ALA A 496 13.05 13.80 -4.62
N VAL A 497 11.81 14.05 -5.08
CA VAL A 497 11.20 15.39 -5.02
C VAL A 497 11.02 15.86 -3.57
N ASP A 498 10.58 14.97 -2.68
CA ASP A 498 10.39 15.30 -1.26
C ASP A 498 11.72 15.61 -0.53
N LEU A 499 12.88 15.20 -1.09
CA LEU A 499 14.20 15.55 -0.55
C LEU A 499 14.47 17.05 -0.60
N LYS A 500 13.89 17.81 -1.54
CA LYS A 500 14.01 19.28 -1.57
C LYS A 500 13.49 19.92 -0.28
N LYS A 501 12.39 19.39 0.25
CA LYS A 501 11.85 19.84 1.55
C LYS A 501 12.79 19.47 2.70
N THR A 502 13.35 18.25 2.66
CA THR A 502 14.33 17.78 3.65
C THR A 502 15.58 18.64 3.66
N VAL A 503 16.13 18.94 2.49
CA VAL A 503 17.28 19.85 2.33
C VAL A 503 16.97 21.24 2.91
N SER A 504 15.79 21.81 2.62
CA SER A 504 15.42 23.12 3.15
C SER A 504 15.27 23.11 4.68
N MET A 505 14.74 22.02 5.25
CA MET A 505 14.64 21.86 6.70
C MET A 505 16.02 21.72 7.36
N ILE A 506 16.94 20.96 6.76
CA ILE A 506 18.32 20.82 7.23
C ILE A 506 19.00 22.19 7.20
N SER A 507 18.95 22.89 6.08
CA SER A 507 19.57 24.22 5.92
C SER A 507 19.04 25.27 6.90
N ARG A 508 17.78 25.14 7.34
CA ARG A 508 17.20 26.02 8.37
C ARG A 508 17.66 25.65 9.77
N LYS A 509 17.68 24.36 10.11
CA LYS A 509 17.90 23.86 11.46
C LYS A 509 19.38 23.76 11.83
N TRP A 510 20.25 23.50 10.85
CA TRP A 510 21.66 23.13 11.04
C TRP A 510 22.61 24.08 10.34
N LYS A 511 22.34 25.40 10.41
CA LYS A 511 23.17 26.42 9.74
C LYS A 511 24.55 26.61 10.36
N LYS A 512 24.66 26.41 11.66
CA LYS A 512 25.91 26.62 12.43
C LYS A 512 26.06 25.61 13.56
N PRO A 513 27.25 25.20 13.95
CA PRO A 513 27.50 24.49 15.20
C PRO A 513 26.91 25.27 16.38
N GLY A 514 26.36 24.58 17.37
CA GLY A 514 25.75 25.22 18.54
C GLY A 514 24.25 25.48 18.43
N SER A 515 23.60 25.18 17.31
CA SER A 515 22.13 25.35 17.14
C SER A 515 21.27 24.39 17.98
N LEU A 516 21.85 23.42 18.66
CA LEU A 516 21.17 22.49 19.55
C LEU A 516 20.97 23.10 20.95
N LYS A 517 19.81 22.81 21.56
CA LYS A 517 19.58 23.16 22.98
C LYS A 517 20.65 22.49 23.85
N ALA A 518 21.21 23.24 24.78
CA ALA A 518 22.19 22.71 25.74
C ALA A 518 21.59 21.54 26.53
N SER A 519 22.31 20.44 26.63
CA SER A 519 22.01 19.29 27.48
C SER A 519 22.62 19.48 28.87
N LYS A 520 22.10 18.77 29.86
CA LYS A 520 22.63 18.80 31.24
C LYS A 520 23.59 17.64 31.52
N ASP A 521 23.55 16.59 30.69
CA ASP A 521 24.33 15.37 30.83
C ASP A 521 25.63 15.43 30.06
N PHE A 522 26.68 14.86 30.66
CA PHE A 522 28.02 14.74 30.07
C PHE A 522 28.27 13.34 29.53
N LYS A 523 29.17 13.26 28.57
CA LYS A 523 29.67 12.02 27.98
C LYS A 523 31.19 12.00 28.07
N LEU A 524 31.73 10.83 28.40
CA LEU A 524 33.16 10.55 28.27
C LEU A 524 33.38 9.84 26.94
N ILE A 525 34.26 10.38 26.11
CA ILE A 525 34.52 9.93 24.76
C ILE A 525 35.98 9.54 24.62
N PHE A 526 36.25 8.30 24.23
CA PHE A 526 37.61 7.87 23.83
C PHE A 526 37.70 7.79 22.33
N ILE A 527 38.77 8.34 21.75
CA ILE A 527 39.06 8.25 20.32
C ILE A 527 39.89 6.99 20.09
N VAL A 528 39.34 6.07 19.29
CA VAL A 528 40.01 4.81 18.93
C VAL A 528 40.08 4.67 17.41
N SER A 529 41.16 4.08 16.89
CA SER A 529 41.26 3.82 15.47
C SER A 529 40.26 2.76 15.02
N ASN A 530 39.78 2.88 13.78
CA ASN A 530 38.89 1.89 13.18
C ASN A 530 39.53 0.49 13.07
N THR A 531 40.84 0.41 13.08
CA THR A 531 41.66 -0.82 12.96
C THR A 531 42.00 -1.46 14.30
N ASP A 532 41.89 -0.72 15.42
CA ASP A 532 42.43 -1.14 16.71
C ASP A 532 41.59 -2.28 17.35
N PHE A 533 40.28 -2.35 17.03
CA PHE A 533 39.40 -3.33 17.65
C PHE A 533 38.37 -3.90 16.65
N ASN A 534 38.27 -5.20 16.64
CA ASN A 534 37.18 -5.89 15.92
C ASN A 534 35.87 -5.90 16.72
N LYS A 535 34.72 -6.27 16.09
CA LYS A 535 33.38 -6.28 16.72
C LYS A 535 33.35 -7.11 18.03
N SER A 536 34.06 -8.23 18.08
CA SER A 536 34.11 -9.11 19.25
C SER A 536 34.83 -8.46 20.42
N GLU A 537 35.96 -7.79 20.14
CA GLU A 537 36.74 -7.04 21.12
C GLU A 537 35.95 -5.84 21.65
N LEU A 538 35.29 -5.08 20.77
CA LEU A 538 34.42 -3.97 21.17
C LEU A 538 33.30 -4.43 22.11
N SER A 539 32.71 -5.61 21.86
CA SER A 539 31.70 -6.19 22.75
C SER A 539 32.27 -6.59 24.12
N LYS A 540 33.50 -7.08 24.18
CA LYS A 540 34.19 -7.38 25.43
C LYS A 540 34.52 -6.12 26.23
N ILE A 541 35.00 -5.08 25.55
CA ILE A 541 35.28 -3.76 26.14
C ILE A 541 34.01 -3.17 26.73
N ASN A 542 32.93 -3.18 25.98
CA ASN A 542 31.63 -2.69 26.45
C ASN A 542 31.22 -3.39 27.77
N ARG A 543 31.28 -4.72 27.83
CA ARG A 543 30.93 -5.48 29.05
C ARG A 543 31.82 -5.13 30.24
N LYS A 544 33.13 -5.02 30.04
CA LYS A 544 34.07 -4.66 31.10
C LYS A 544 33.79 -3.27 31.65
N ILE A 545 33.67 -2.26 30.78
CA ILE A 545 33.42 -0.88 31.18
C ILE A 545 32.07 -0.72 31.86
N SER A 546 30.99 -1.33 31.32
CA SER A 546 29.66 -1.29 31.92
C SER A 546 29.63 -1.92 33.31
N ALA A 547 30.38 -2.99 33.55
CA ALA A 547 30.47 -3.64 34.86
C ALA A 547 31.19 -2.75 35.90
N GLU A 548 32.18 -1.97 35.47
CA GLU A 548 32.96 -1.10 36.37
C GLU A 548 32.27 0.24 36.73
N LEU A 549 31.39 0.72 35.86
CA LEU A 549 30.75 2.03 35.98
C LEU A 549 29.24 1.92 36.36
N ASN A 550 28.85 0.94 37.15
CA ASN A 550 27.50 0.79 37.71
C ASN A 550 26.38 0.99 36.67
N ASN A 551 26.49 0.32 35.52
CA ASN A 551 25.51 0.34 34.42
C ASN A 551 25.43 1.61 33.57
N ASN A 552 26.43 2.48 33.54
CA ASN A 552 26.46 3.54 32.52
C ASN A 552 26.40 2.91 31.13
N ARG A 553 25.55 3.48 30.28
CA ARG A 553 25.41 3.00 28.91
C ARG A 553 26.69 3.29 28.11
N VAL A 554 27.21 2.28 27.41
CA VAL A 554 28.39 2.39 26.56
C VAL A 554 27.97 2.15 25.10
N SER A 555 28.42 3.01 24.18
CA SER A 555 28.21 2.86 22.74
C SER A 555 29.50 3.06 21.95
N PHE A 556 29.48 2.58 20.70
CA PHE A 556 30.51 2.86 19.72
C PHE A 556 29.88 3.61 18.56
N ASP A 557 30.44 4.75 18.21
CA ASP A 557 29.98 5.58 17.10
C ASP A 557 31.11 5.80 16.12
N VAL A 558 30.92 5.44 14.85
CA VAL A 558 31.90 5.75 13.79
C VAL A 558 31.95 7.27 13.59
N TYR A 559 33.12 7.86 13.77
CA TYR A 559 33.32 9.29 13.61
C TYR A 559 33.68 9.65 12.18
N ASN A 560 34.70 9.01 11.61
CA ASN A 560 35.14 9.20 10.23
C ASN A 560 35.79 7.91 9.69
N TYR A 561 36.44 7.98 8.55
CA TYR A 561 37.16 6.85 7.93
C TYR A 561 38.23 6.22 8.80
N GLN A 562 38.85 6.99 9.70
CA GLN A 562 39.98 6.57 10.50
C GLN A 562 39.61 6.23 11.95
N ASN A 563 38.63 6.92 12.53
CA ASN A 563 38.37 6.91 13.95
C ASN A 563 36.94 6.55 14.30
N LYS A 564 36.78 5.84 15.42
CA LYS A 564 35.53 5.59 16.15
C LYS A 564 35.61 6.26 17.51
N PHE A 565 34.45 6.56 18.07
CA PHE A 565 34.30 6.98 19.45
C PHE A 565 33.75 5.82 20.28
N LEU A 566 34.42 5.49 21.37
CA LEU A 566 33.89 4.75 22.47
C LEU A 566 33.27 5.76 23.43
N VAL A 567 31.98 5.72 23.61
CA VAL A 567 31.20 6.72 24.34
C VAL A 567 30.56 6.11 25.57
N ILE A 568 30.83 6.70 26.70
CA ILE A 568 30.17 6.37 27.97
C ILE A 568 29.22 7.51 28.31
N HIS A 569 27.96 7.17 28.51
CA HIS A 569 26.87 8.14 28.62
C HIS A 569 26.51 8.42 30.08
N ASP A 570 25.65 9.40 30.25
CA ASP A 570 24.83 9.66 31.45
C ASP A 570 25.64 10.07 32.70
N PHE A 571 26.66 10.91 32.53
CA PHE A 571 27.34 11.55 33.68
C PHE A 571 26.64 12.85 34.07
N GLU A 572 26.47 13.05 35.38
CA GLU A 572 25.80 14.23 35.95
C GLU A 572 26.71 15.47 35.93
N SER A 573 28.05 15.28 36.00
CA SER A 573 29.02 16.36 35.99
C SER A 573 30.27 15.98 35.17
N LYS A 574 31.05 17.00 34.82
CA LYS A 574 32.34 16.85 34.09
C LYS A 574 33.35 16.11 34.95
N GLU A 575 33.45 16.46 36.23
CA GLU A 575 34.40 15.86 37.18
C GLU A 575 34.12 14.34 37.33
N LYS A 576 32.87 13.92 37.45
CA LYS A 576 32.51 12.49 37.52
C LYS A 576 32.93 11.73 36.26
N ALA A 577 32.87 12.36 35.09
CA ALA A 577 33.29 11.76 33.83
C ALA A 577 34.83 11.66 33.74
N GLU A 578 35.55 12.68 34.20
CA GLU A 578 37.03 12.69 34.27
C GLU A 578 37.55 11.64 35.27
N ASP A 579 36.94 11.52 36.44
CA ASP A 579 37.26 10.47 37.43
C ASP A 579 37.04 9.06 36.87
N ALA A 580 35.94 8.87 36.09
CA ALA A 580 35.67 7.63 35.40
C ALA A 580 36.75 7.30 34.36
N ALA A 581 37.25 8.29 33.61
CA ALA A 581 38.36 8.11 32.66
C ALA A 581 39.64 7.61 33.35
N LEU A 582 39.98 8.19 34.49
CA LEU A 582 41.14 7.77 35.30
C LEU A 582 40.96 6.33 35.82
N LYS A 583 39.77 5.99 36.36
CA LYS A 583 39.47 4.64 36.82
C LYS A 583 39.62 3.59 35.71
N ILE A 584 39.09 3.88 34.54
CA ILE A 584 39.19 2.98 33.36
C ILE A 584 40.65 2.80 32.95
N ALA A 585 41.42 3.89 32.85
CA ALA A 585 42.81 3.83 32.44
C ALA A 585 43.71 3.03 33.42
N ILE A 586 43.45 3.15 34.72
CA ILE A 586 44.17 2.40 35.76
C ILE A 586 43.82 0.92 35.76
N LYS A 587 42.52 0.62 35.68
CA LYS A 587 42.05 -0.78 35.79
C LYS A 587 42.16 -1.59 34.51
N ASN A 588 42.21 -0.93 33.36
CA ASN A 588 42.22 -1.58 32.04
C ASN A 588 43.36 -1.02 31.14
N PRO A 589 44.62 -1.07 31.56
CA PRO A 589 45.73 -0.54 30.78
C PRO A 589 45.88 -1.23 29.42
N GLU A 590 45.41 -2.48 29.31
CA GLU A 590 45.42 -3.25 28.09
C GLU A 590 44.51 -2.67 26.99
N LEU A 591 43.51 -1.86 27.36
CA LEU A 591 42.59 -1.24 26.40
C LEU A 591 43.25 -0.08 25.62
N ARG A 592 44.44 0.38 26.02
CA ARG A 592 45.20 1.47 25.36
C ARG A 592 44.35 2.73 25.06
N LEU A 593 43.35 3.02 25.91
CA LEU A 593 42.43 4.16 25.73
C LEU A 593 43.11 5.47 26.21
N LYS A 594 44.05 6.01 25.42
CA LYS A 594 44.86 7.19 25.82
C LYS A 594 44.20 8.51 25.51
N ASN A 595 43.54 8.64 24.35
CA ASN A 595 42.96 9.89 23.90
C ASN A 595 41.47 9.96 24.28
N ASN A 596 41.16 10.81 25.23
CA ASN A 596 39.77 11.01 25.67
C ASN A 596 39.46 12.50 25.86
N PHE A 597 38.19 12.81 25.84
CA PHE A 597 37.66 14.13 26.21
C PHE A 597 36.27 13.98 26.78
N VAL A 598 35.82 14.99 27.54
CA VAL A 598 34.49 15.06 28.11
C VAL A 598 33.72 16.17 27.40
N ALA A 599 32.48 15.88 26.99
CA ALA A 599 31.61 16.83 26.31
C ALA A 599 30.17 16.72 26.79
N LEU A 600 29.44 17.84 26.74
CA LEU A 600 27.96 17.78 26.87
C LEU A 600 27.34 16.95 25.75
N SER A 601 26.24 16.29 26.01
CA SER A 601 25.51 15.52 24.98
C SER A 601 25.14 16.36 23.75
N SER A 602 24.89 17.66 23.91
CA SER A 602 24.64 18.59 22.79
C SER A 602 25.91 18.88 21.98
N GLN A 603 27.05 19.08 22.64
CA GLN A 603 28.34 19.26 22.00
C GLN A 603 28.73 17.99 21.24
N TYR A 604 28.62 16.82 21.86
CA TYR A 604 28.87 15.55 21.22
C TYR A 604 28.05 15.35 19.92
N LYS A 605 26.76 15.70 19.93
CA LYS A 605 25.92 15.68 18.74
C LYS A 605 26.44 16.61 17.64
N ASN A 606 26.89 17.82 18.02
CA ASN A 606 27.51 18.76 17.07
C ASN A 606 28.80 18.18 16.45
N ILE A 607 29.66 17.57 17.26
CA ILE A 607 30.89 16.90 16.79
C ILE A 607 30.55 15.83 15.72
N LEU A 608 29.54 15.00 15.97
CA LEU A 608 29.12 13.98 15.01
C LEU A 608 28.51 14.56 13.74
N ILE A 609 27.76 15.66 13.83
CA ILE A 609 27.07 16.30 12.72
C ILE A 609 28.01 17.10 11.83
N TYR A 610 28.88 17.93 12.43
CA TYR A 610 29.75 18.87 11.70
C TYR A 610 31.18 18.35 11.51
N LYS A 611 31.53 17.22 12.13
CA LYS A 611 32.86 16.61 12.06
C LYS A 611 34.00 17.52 12.55
N THR A 612 33.71 18.38 13.50
CA THR A 612 34.69 19.26 14.14
C THR A 612 34.87 18.83 15.59
N LEU A 613 36.11 18.74 16.06
CA LEU A 613 36.44 18.45 17.47
C LEU A 613 36.46 19.72 18.34
N ASP A 614 36.24 20.90 17.75
CA ASP A 614 36.17 22.16 18.49
C ASP A 614 34.92 22.14 19.37
N LEU A 615 35.13 22.20 20.67
CA LEU A 615 34.08 22.16 21.70
C LEU A 615 33.51 23.54 22.02
N ASN A 616 33.96 24.60 21.33
CA ASN A 616 33.52 25.98 21.53
C ASN A 616 32.24 26.34 20.76
#